data_a34d73a70f39b152890c145272b35a7f
#
_entry.id   a34d73a70f39b152890c145272b35a7f
#
_cell.length_a   1.000
_cell.length_b   1.000
_cell.length_c   1.000
_cell.angle_alpha   90.00
_cell.angle_beta   90.00
_cell.angle_gamma   90.00
#
_symmetry.space_group_name_H-M   'P 1'
#
loop_
_entity.id
_entity.type
_entity.pdbx_description
1 polymer ?
#
loop_
_entity_poly.entity_id
_entity_poly.type
_entity_poly.pdbx_seq_one_letter_code
_entity_poly.pdbx_strand_id
1 'polypeptide(L)'
;MHKYGAHLFHTSNEKVWEYVNRFTTFTDYKHRVFGKYQGQVYSLPMNLGLINQFFGKSHTPQEARELIAGQASEIDTAAAQNLEEKAISLIGRPLYEAFIKGYTAKQWQTDPKELSADIITRLPVRYTFENGWFSDTHEGLPTDGYTAWLERMADHPNIEVRLETDFFDVVDEFKGKVPIVYTGPVDEYFGNSEGRLSWRTVDLEESVEDVDDFQGTGVVNYNDQDVPFTRIIEFKHFHPERAKTHLPGKTVIVHEYSRFAEEGDEPYYPINTAEDRAKLLRYRELAKKEPMVLFGGRLGTYKYLDMHMAIGSALSMFENKLRPHFAEGAPLASGGVDE
;
A
#
# COMPACT_ATOMS: atom_id res chain seq x y z
N MET A 1 -7.48 3.24 -16.46
CA MET A 1 -7.85 3.60 -15.08
C MET A 1 -7.51 2.41 -14.18
N HIS A 2 -7.11 2.63 -12.94
CA HIS A 2 -6.81 1.54 -12.00
C HIS A 2 -8.07 1.20 -11.22
N LYS A 3 -8.59 -0.01 -11.43
CA LYS A 3 -9.86 -0.46 -10.84
C LYS A 3 -9.85 -0.46 -9.30
N TYR A 4 -8.71 -0.77 -8.69
CA TYR A 4 -8.56 -0.95 -7.25
C TYR A 4 -7.80 0.22 -6.57
N GLY A 5 -7.93 1.44 -7.10
CA GLY A 5 -7.24 2.62 -6.60
C GLY A 5 -5.86 2.84 -7.26
N ALA A 6 -5.18 3.90 -6.86
CA ALA A 6 -3.88 4.26 -7.43
C ALA A 6 -2.82 3.22 -7.09
N HIS A 7 -2.31 2.52 -8.10
CA HIS A 7 -1.20 1.58 -7.99
C HIS A 7 0.00 2.12 -8.75
N LEU A 8 1.10 2.32 -8.04
CA LEU A 8 2.32 2.93 -8.55
C LEU A 8 3.48 1.97 -8.25
N PHE A 9 4.21 1.59 -9.29
CA PHE A 9 5.34 0.68 -9.10
C PHE A 9 6.59 1.47 -8.73
N HIS A 10 7.26 1.04 -7.69
CA HIS A 10 8.54 1.57 -7.24
C HIS A 10 9.37 0.47 -6.59
N THR A 11 10.68 0.56 -6.64
CA THR A 11 11.59 -0.39 -5.99
C THR A 11 13.03 0.12 -5.97
N SER A 12 13.78 -0.26 -4.94
CA SER A 12 15.24 -0.19 -4.91
C SER A 12 15.87 -1.59 -4.98
N ASN A 13 15.05 -2.63 -5.16
CA ASN A 13 15.51 -4.00 -5.28
C ASN A 13 15.81 -4.31 -6.75
N GLU A 14 17.10 -4.38 -7.11
CA GLU A 14 17.56 -4.63 -8.48
C GLU A 14 17.06 -5.96 -9.04
N LYS A 15 16.98 -7.03 -8.22
CA LYS A 15 16.46 -8.33 -8.68
C LYS A 15 14.99 -8.24 -9.10
N VAL A 16 14.19 -7.50 -8.34
CA VAL A 16 12.79 -7.25 -8.68
C VAL A 16 12.70 -6.40 -9.95
N TRP A 17 13.50 -5.33 -10.04
CA TRP A 17 13.53 -4.46 -11.21
C TRP A 17 13.92 -5.21 -12.48
N GLU A 18 15.00 -5.97 -12.45
CA GLU A 18 15.41 -6.82 -13.56
C GLU A 18 14.35 -7.85 -13.95
N TYR A 19 13.71 -8.47 -12.95
CA TYR A 19 12.67 -9.47 -13.21
C TYR A 19 11.45 -8.87 -13.92
N VAL A 20 10.90 -7.75 -13.43
CA VAL A 20 9.69 -7.16 -14.00
C VAL A 20 9.92 -6.58 -15.40
N ASN A 21 11.12 -6.05 -15.67
CA ASN A 21 11.50 -5.54 -16.98
C ASN A 21 11.62 -6.63 -18.08
N ARG A 22 11.56 -7.89 -17.72
CA ARG A 22 11.44 -8.99 -18.70
C ARG A 22 10.07 -9.06 -19.37
N PHE A 23 9.05 -8.46 -18.75
CA PHE A 23 7.65 -8.58 -19.15
C PHE A 23 7.01 -7.25 -19.54
N THR A 24 7.57 -6.12 -19.11
CA THR A 24 7.05 -4.80 -19.42
C THR A 24 8.16 -3.76 -19.40
N THR A 25 7.88 -2.58 -19.91
CA THR A 25 8.69 -1.39 -19.73
C THR A 25 7.92 -0.41 -18.84
N PHE A 26 8.62 0.50 -18.18
CA PHE A 26 8.02 1.49 -17.31
C PHE A 26 8.18 2.89 -17.88
N THR A 27 7.19 3.73 -17.64
CA THR A 27 7.27 5.16 -17.93
C THR A 27 8.25 5.82 -16.94
N ASP A 28 8.64 7.06 -17.20
CA ASP A 28 9.44 7.88 -16.29
C ASP A 28 8.58 8.68 -15.30
N TYR A 29 7.33 8.27 -15.09
CA TYR A 29 6.41 8.92 -14.17
C TYR A 29 6.98 8.96 -12.76
N LYS A 30 6.96 10.16 -12.16
CA LYS A 30 7.37 10.40 -10.77
C LYS A 30 6.15 10.80 -9.94
N HIS A 31 5.86 9.99 -8.94
CA HIS A 31 4.70 10.22 -8.10
C HIS A 31 4.88 11.43 -7.19
N ARG A 32 3.94 12.34 -7.27
CA ARG A 32 3.82 13.49 -6.38
C ARG A 32 2.44 13.50 -5.75
N VAL A 33 2.41 13.76 -4.47
CA VAL A 33 1.18 13.85 -3.69
C VAL A 33 1.11 15.24 -3.07
N PHE A 34 -0.08 15.81 -3.06
CA PHE A 34 -0.36 17.05 -2.37
C PHE A 34 -1.36 16.80 -1.25
N GLY A 35 -1.31 17.64 -0.21
CA GLY A 35 -2.27 17.62 0.88
C GLY A 35 -3.06 18.92 0.91
N LYS A 36 -4.38 18.82 0.97
CA LYS A 36 -5.27 19.99 1.17
C LYS A 36 -5.61 20.10 2.65
N TYR A 37 -5.39 21.28 3.21
CA TYR A 37 -5.70 21.60 4.59
C TYR A 37 -6.13 23.06 4.70
N GLN A 38 -7.32 23.31 5.29
CA GLN A 38 -7.91 24.66 5.48
C GLN A 38 -7.89 25.51 4.20
N GLY A 39 -8.28 24.90 3.07
CA GLY A 39 -8.36 25.56 1.78
C GLY A 39 -7.04 25.81 1.07
N GLN A 40 -5.90 25.45 1.66
CA GLN A 40 -4.58 25.56 1.04
C GLN A 40 -4.06 24.19 0.61
N VAL A 41 -3.21 24.18 -0.42
CA VAL A 41 -2.58 22.97 -0.97
C VAL A 41 -1.09 22.98 -0.68
N TYR A 42 -0.61 21.90 -0.09
CA TYR A 42 0.79 21.70 0.33
C TYR A 42 1.41 20.52 -0.40
N SER A 43 2.69 20.61 -0.71
CA SER A 43 3.43 19.50 -1.31
C SER A 43 3.81 18.46 -0.26
N LEU A 44 3.48 17.18 -0.50
CA LEU A 44 3.87 16.05 0.33
C LEU A 44 4.97 15.20 -0.36
N PRO A 45 5.72 14.36 0.37
CA PRO A 45 5.79 14.24 1.82
C PRO A 45 6.30 15.53 2.47
N MET A 46 6.25 15.62 3.81
CA MET A 46 6.71 16.82 4.53
C MET A 46 8.13 17.20 4.11
N ASN A 47 8.27 18.34 3.46
CA ASN A 47 9.51 18.85 2.90
C ASN A 47 9.74 20.31 3.31
N LEU A 48 10.90 20.87 2.99
CA LEU A 48 11.23 22.25 3.35
C LEU A 48 10.25 23.28 2.75
N GLY A 49 9.71 23.00 1.56
CA GLY A 49 8.68 23.85 0.93
C GLY A 49 7.37 23.87 1.73
N LEU A 50 6.89 22.69 2.16
CA LEU A 50 5.71 22.57 3.02
C LEU A 50 5.94 23.28 4.36
N ILE A 51 7.09 23.06 5.01
CA ILE A 51 7.42 23.70 6.29
C ILE A 51 7.40 25.23 6.15
N ASN A 52 8.05 25.76 5.11
CA ASN A 52 8.11 27.19 4.88
C ASN A 52 6.73 27.80 4.59
N GLN A 53 5.92 27.13 3.77
CA GLN A 53 4.57 27.56 3.45
C GLN A 53 3.67 27.51 4.69
N PHE A 54 3.72 26.43 5.47
CA PHE A 54 2.85 26.22 6.62
C PHE A 54 3.14 27.22 7.76
N PHE A 55 4.42 27.47 8.05
CA PHE A 55 4.82 28.42 9.09
C PHE A 55 4.96 29.86 8.61
N GLY A 56 4.73 30.12 7.31
CA GLY A 56 4.77 31.47 6.74
C GLY A 56 6.14 32.17 6.81
N LYS A 57 7.23 31.38 6.82
CA LYS A 57 8.59 31.89 6.94
C LYS A 57 9.56 31.04 6.15
N SER A 58 10.53 31.68 5.48
CA SER A 58 11.62 30.96 4.82
C SER A 58 12.65 30.52 5.84
N HIS A 59 12.69 29.22 6.13
CA HIS A 59 13.71 28.60 6.98
C HIS A 59 14.79 27.98 6.10
N THR A 60 16.02 28.09 6.55
CA THR A 60 17.11 27.23 6.08
C THR A 60 16.86 25.78 6.54
N PRO A 61 17.51 24.77 5.95
CA PRO A 61 17.40 23.40 6.42
C PRO A 61 17.70 23.21 7.92
N GLN A 62 18.66 23.96 8.44
CA GLN A 62 19.04 23.91 9.86
C GLN A 62 17.95 24.52 10.76
N GLU A 63 17.46 25.71 10.43
CA GLU A 63 16.37 26.34 11.18
C GLU A 63 15.08 25.51 11.18
N ALA A 64 14.78 24.84 10.04
CA ALA A 64 13.66 23.94 9.97
C ALA A 64 13.84 22.70 10.88
N ARG A 65 15.05 22.12 10.95
CA ARG A 65 15.34 21.03 11.90
C ARG A 65 15.15 21.45 13.34
N GLU A 66 15.68 22.61 13.71
CA GLU A 66 15.58 23.16 15.06
C GLU A 66 14.11 23.46 15.43
N LEU A 67 13.34 24.02 14.50
CA LEU A 67 11.91 24.28 14.68
C LEU A 67 11.14 22.98 14.95
N ILE A 68 11.31 21.97 14.09
CA ILE A 68 10.61 20.68 14.23
C ILE A 68 11.07 19.95 15.50
N ALA A 69 12.35 19.91 15.79
CA ALA A 69 12.87 19.31 17.03
C ALA A 69 12.33 20.00 18.29
N GLY A 70 12.25 21.34 18.29
CA GLY A 70 11.67 22.11 19.38
C GLY A 70 10.18 21.79 19.61
N GLN A 71 9.39 21.63 18.53
CA GLN A 71 7.99 21.26 18.63
C GLN A 71 7.78 19.79 19.00
N ALA A 72 8.59 18.91 18.46
CA ALA A 72 8.54 17.47 18.74
C ALA A 72 8.93 17.13 20.19
N SER A 73 9.73 17.99 20.86
CA SER A 73 10.13 17.82 22.27
C SER A 73 8.98 17.90 23.27
N GLU A 74 7.75 18.21 22.83
CA GLU A 74 6.53 18.18 23.66
C GLU A 74 6.29 16.78 24.25
N ILE A 75 6.64 15.73 23.51
CA ILE A 75 6.45 14.33 23.91
C ILE A 75 7.76 13.55 23.71
N ASP A 76 8.17 12.80 24.74
CA ASP A 76 9.26 11.86 24.60
C ASP A 76 8.84 10.68 23.70
N THR A 77 9.54 10.48 22.60
CA THR A 77 9.27 9.42 21.63
C THR A 77 9.28 8.00 22.24
N ALA A 78 10.08 7.78 23.29
CA ALA A 78 10.14 6.50 24.00
C ALA A 78 8.93 6.29 24.93
N ALA A 79 8.26 7.36 25.33
CA ALA A 79 7.11 7.33 26.21
C ALA A 79 5.76 7.34 25.48
N ALA A 80 5.77 7.50 24.16
CA ALA A 80 4.55 7.60 23.34
C ALA A 80 3.69 6.32 23.44
N GLN A 81 2.43 6.47 23.84
CA GLN A 81 1.49 5.36 24.11
C GLN A 81 0.60 5.04 22.92
N ASN A 82 0.40 5.98 22.01
CA ASN A 82 -0.54 5.88 20.90
C ASN A 82 0.02 6.60 19.66
N LEU A 83 -0.71 6.49 18.54
CA LEU A 83 -0.31 7.08 17.27
C LEU A 83 -0.20 8.61 17.34
N GLU A 84 -1.12 9.31 18.02
CA GLU A 84 -1.06 10.78 18.19
C GLU A 84 0.24 11.19 18.85
N GLU A 85 0.54 10.62 20.02
CA GLU A 85 1.75 10.94 20.79
C GLU A 85 3.02 10.63 20.00
N LYS A 86 3.02 9.48 19.31
CA LYS A 86 4.15 9.08 18.45
C LYS A 86 4.36 10.08 17.31
N ALA A 87 3.31 10.48 16.62
CA ALA A 87 3.40 11.43 15.53
C ALA A 87 3.88 12.81 16.04
N ILE A 88 3.31 13.31 17.13
CA ILE A 88 3.74 14.59 17.74
C ILE A 88 5.22 14.56 18.13
N SER A 89 5.69 13.44 18.71
CA SER A 89 7.11 13.28 19.08
C SER A 89 8.06 13.22 17.89
N LEU A 90 7.55 13.05 16.67
CA LEU A 90 8.36 13.00 15.44
C LEU A 90 8.35 14.32 14.65
N ILE A 91 7.20 15.01 14.59
CA ILE A 91 7.00 16.17 13.72
C ILE A 91 6.44 17.41 14.42
N GLY A 92 6.12 17.31 15.70
CA GLY A 92 5.46 18.36 16.45
C GLY A 92 3.94 18.45 16.22
N ARG A 93 3.24 19.01 17.19
CA ARG A 93 1.76 19.11 17.20
C ARG A 93 1.18 19.85 16.00
N PRO A 94 1.71 21.01 15.57
CA PRO A 94 1.12 21.75 14.44
C PRO A 94 1.07 20.94 13.13
N LEU A 95 2.14 20.26 12.77
CA LEU A 95 2.19 19.42 11.57
C LEU A 95 1.36 18.14 11.73
N TYR A 96 1.33 17.56 12.93
CA TYR A 96 0.43 16.43 13.22
C TYR A 96 -1.04 16.81 13.00
N GLU A 97 -1.50 17.90 13.58
CA GLU A 97 -2.90 18.34 13.47
C GLU A 97 -3.28 18.67 12.03
N ALA A 98 -2.35 19.27 11.27
CA ALA A 98 -2.61 19.69 9.89
C ALA A 98 -2.58 18.52 8.89
N PHE A 99 -1.65 17.58 9.01
CA PHE A 99 -1.37 16.66 7.94
C PHE A 99 -1.54 15.17 8.29
N ILE A 100 -1.63 14.83 9.57
CA ILE A 100 -1.73 13.43 10.02
C ILE A 100 -3.09 13.15 10.64
N LYS A 101 -3.52 13.94 11.61
CA LYS A 101 -4.70 13.67 12.44
C LYS A 101 -5.97 13.39 11.64
N GLY A 102 -6.38 14.34 10.79
CA GLY A 102 -7.62 14.22 10.02
C GLY A 102 -7.58 13.10 8.98
N TYR A 103 -6.47 12.98 8.27
CA TYR A 103 -6.27 11.92 7.29
C TYR A 103 -6.29 10.53 7.96
N THR A 104 -5.52 10.36 9.04
CA THR A 104 -5.44 9.10 9.78
C THR A 104 -6.78 8.71 10.39
N ALA A 105 -7.49 9.66 11.02
CA ALA A 105 -8.80 9.39 11.58
C ALA A 105 -9.80 8.86 10.53
N LYS A 106 -9.81 9.44 9.33
CA LYS A 106 -10.63 8.97 8.20
C LYS A 106 -10.18 7.60 7.69
N GLN A 107 -8.88 7.42 7.49
CA GLN A 107 -8.35 6.17 6.96
C GLN A 107 -8.58 5.00 7.91
N TRP A 108 -8.50 5.21 9.21
CA TRP A 108 -8.69 4.17 10.22
C TRP A 108 -10.10 4.18 10.82
N GLN A 109 -10.92 5.21 10.57
CA GLN A 109 -12.21 5.43 11.22
C GLN A 109 -12.12 5.26 12.76
N THR A 110 -11.04 5.72 13.31
CA THR A 110 -10.68 5.55 14.72
C THR A 110 -9.89 6.79 15.14
N ASP A 111 -10.11 7.27 16.35
CA ASP A 111 -9.31 8.39 16.89
C ASP A 111 -7.83 7.94 16.95
N PRO A 112 -6.88 8.74 16.45
CA PRO A 112 -5.45 8.45 16.54
C PRO A 112 -4.94 8.16 17.96
N LYS A 113 -5.63 8.62 19.00
CA LYS A 113 -5.34 8.29 20.40
C LYS A 113 -5.64 6.84 20.78
N GLU A 114 -6.53 6.19 20.04
CA GLU A 114 -6.90 4.78 20.23
C GLU A 114 -6.09 3.82 19.34
N LEU A 115 -5.31 4.38 18.41
CA LEU A 115 -4.46 3.61 17.50
C LEU A 115 -3.09 3.35 18.13
N SER A 116 -2.52 2.17 17.84
CA SER A 116 -1.17 1.80 18.32
C SER A 116 -0.10 2.74 17.75
N ALA A 117 0.87 3.09 18.58
CA ALA A 117 2.07 3.83 18.15
C ALA A 117 2.86 3.11 17.04
N ASP A 118 2.73 1.78 16.94
CA ASP A 118 3.43 0.96 15.94
C ASP A 118 2.95 1.20 14.51
N ILE A 119 1.77 1.80 14.31
CA ILE A 119 1.25 2.17 12.99
C ILE A 119 2.14 3.24 12.36
N ILE A 120 2.69 4.15 13.17
CA ILE A 120 3.65 5.17 12.72
C ILE A 120 5.00 4.91 13.39
N THR A 121 5.86 4.19 12.72
CA THR A 121 7.24 3.98 13.19
C THR A 121 8.15 5.13 12.83
N ARG A 122 7.85 5.83 11.73
CA ARG A 122 8.59 6.99 11.24
C ARG A 122 7.69 7.88 10.39
N LEU A 123 7.88 9.18 10.48
CA LEU A 123 7.33 10.17 9.55
C LEU A 123 8.52 10.86 8.89
N PRO A 124 8.79 10.62 7.62
CA PRO A 124 9.94 11.22 6.96
C PRO A 124 9.71 12.72 6.77
N VAL A 125 10.55 13.52 7.40
CA VAL A 125 10.65 14.95 7.14
C VAL A 125 11.88 15.20 6.28
N ARG A 126 11.69 15.78 5.12
CA ARG A 126 12.77 16.15 4.21
C ARG A 126 13.11 17.63 4.38
N TYR A 127 14.34 17.91 4.79
CA TYR A 127 14.84 19.28 4.94
C TYR A 127 15.48 19.78 3.63
N THR A 128 14.85 19.40 2.51
CA THR A 128 15.15 19.82 1.14
C THR A 128 13.81 20.12 0.45
N PHE A 129 13.84 20.66 -0.77
CA PHE A 129 12.64 20.88 -1.58
C PHE A 129 12.22 19.65 -2.39
N GLU A 130 12.86 18.50 -2.17
CA GLU A 130 12.50 17.25 -2.85
C GLU A 130 11.09 16.81 -2.44
N ASN A 131 10.21 16.64 -3.45
CA ASN A 131 8.80 16.32 -3.27
C ASN A 131 8.35 15.02 -3.97
N GLY A 132 9.27 14.21 -4.48
CA GLY A 132 8.94 12.86 -4.95
C GLY A 132 8.38 12.02 -3.81
N TRP A 133 7.28 11.28 -4.03
CA TRP A 133 6.66 10.51 -2.95
C TRP A 133 7.57 9.38 -2.46
N PHE A 134 8.13 8.63 -3.40
CA PHE A 134 9.03 7.52 -3.10
C PHE A 134 10.48 7.98 -3.00
N SER A 135 11.31 7.21 -2.30
CA SER A 135 12.76 7.39 -2.22
C SER A 135 13.50 6.26 -2.94
N ASP A 136 12.77 5.45 -3.69
CA ASP A 136 13.32 4.30 -4.40
C ASP A 136 14.09 4.71 -5.65
N THR A 137 15.04 3.85 -6.05
CA THR A 137 15.88 4.06 -7.24
C THR A 137 15.05 4.02 -8.52
N HIS A 138 14.09 3.11 -8.58
CA HIS A 138 13.22 2.89 -9.73
C HIS A 138 11.78 3.20 -9.37
N GLU A 139 11.10 3.89 -10.25
CA GLU A 139 9.71 4.29 -10.11
C GLU A 139 9.11 4.52 -11.50
N GLY A 140 7.86 4.11 -11.69
CA GLY A 140 7.15 4.31 -12.95
C GLY A 140 5.83 3.54 -13.00
N LEU A 141 5.18 3.64 -14.14
CA LEU A 141 3.97 2.88 -14.44
C LEU A 141 4.25 1.95 -15.63
N PRO A 142 3.71 0.73 -15.65
CA PRO A 142 3.86 -0.13 -16.82
C PRO A 142 3.26 0.54 -18.05
N THR A 143 4.04 0.63 -19.13
CA THR A 143 3.70 1.41 -20.34
C THR A 143 2.36 0.99 -20.93
N ASP A 144 2.05 -0.32 -20.95
CA ASP A 144 0.80 -0.85 -21.48
C ASP A 144 -0.27 -1.11 -20.40
N GLY A 145 0.02 -0.77 -19.14
CA GLY A 145 -0.82 -1.01 -17.98
C GLY A 145 -0.58 -2.36 -17.31
N TYR A 146 -1.17 -2.50 -16.12
CA TYR A 146 -0.94 -3.68 -15.27
C TYR A 146 -1.49 -4.98 -15.85
N THR A 147 -2.67 -4.94 -16.47
CA THR A 147 -3.30 -6.13 -17.07
C THR A 147 -2.40 -6.74 -18.12
N ALA A 148 -1.93 -5.95 -19.10
CA ALA A 148 -1.05 -6.42 -20.14
C ALA A 148 0.31 -6.93 -19.62
N TRP A 149 0.81 -6.33 -18.52
CA TRP A 149 2.00 -6.82 -17.85
C TRP A 149 1.78 -8.23 -17.26
N LEU A 150 0.69 -8.43 -16.50
CA LEU A 150 0.37 -9.72 -15.88
C LEU A 150 0.04 -10.80 -16.93
N GLU A 151 -0.66 -10.44 -18.00
CA GLU A 151 -0.90 -11.34 -19.14
C GLU A 151 0.41 -11.85 -19.74
N ARG A 152 1.40 -10.96 -19.98
CA ARG A 152 2.72 -11.39 -20.48
C ARG A 152 3.48 -12.26 -19.49
N MET A 153 3.30 -12.05 -18.17
CA MET A 153 3.90 -12.94 -17.16
C MET A 153 3.29 -14.34 -17.19
N ALA A 154 1.99 -14.44 -17.49
CA ALA A 154 1.24 -15.68 -17.55
C ALA A 154 1.31 -16.36 -18.93
N ASP A 155 1.75 -15.66 -19.98
CA ASP A 155 1.86 -16.20 -21.35
C ASP A 155 3.05 -17.16 -21.48
N HIS A 156 2.85 -18.39 -21.05
CA HIS A 156 3.84 -19.45 -21.13
C HIS A 156 3.14 -20.81 -21.32
N PRO A 157 3.65 -21.70 -22.20
CA PRO A 157 2.98 -22.96 -22.53
C PRO A 157 2.77 -23.91 -21.34
N ASN A 158 3.49 -23.72 -20.25
CA ASN A 158 3.34 -24.52 -19.03
C ASN A 158 2.49 -23.84 -17.95
N ILE A 159 1.84 -22.72 -18.28
CA ILE A 159 0.96 -21.99 -17.35
C ILE A 159 -0.45 -22.05 -17.91
N GLU A 160 -1.38 -22.56 -17.13
CA GLU A 160 -2.81 -22.51 -17.39
C GLU A 160 -3.44 -21.48 -16.44
N VAL A 161 -4.11 -20.48 -17.00
CA VAL A 161 -4.85 -19.46 -16.23
C VAL A 161 -6.32 -19.78 -16.26
N ARG A 162 -6.93 -19.98 -15.10
CA ARG A 162 -8.38 -20.19 -14.92
C ARG A 162 -8.98 -18.95 -14.26
N LEU A 163 -9.58 -18.07 -15.07
CA LEU A 163 -10.32 -16.90 -14.58
C LEU A 163 -11.70 -17.33 -14.09
N GLU A 164 -12.34 -16.48 -13.28
CA GLU A 164 -13.69 -16.70 -12.72
C GLU A 164 -13.83 -18.06 -12.01
N THR A 165 -12.74 -18.52 -11.40
CA THR A 165 -12.66 -19.81 -10.71
C THR A 165 -12.24 -19.56 -9.25
N ASP A 166 -13.12 -19.88 -8.32
CA ASP A 166 -12.79 -19.86 -6.90
C ASP A 166 -11.88 -21.04 -6.57
N PHE A 167 -10.84 -20.80 -5.79
CA PHE A 167 -9.89 -21.83 -5.37
C PHE A 167 -10.59 -22.98 -4.63
N PHE A 168 -11.59 -22.67 -3.80
CA PHE A 168 -12.28 -23.67 -3.01
C PHE A 168 -13.20 -24.58 -3.84
N ASP A 169 -13.64 -24.14 -5.01
CA ASP A 169 -14.39 -24.98 -5.96
C ASP A 169 -13.53 -26.06 -6.62
N VAL A 170 -12.21 -25.82 -6.68
CA VAL A 170 -11.27 -26.70 -7.41
C VAL A 170 -10.16 -27.28 -6.50
N VAL A 171 -10.14 -26.96 -5.21
CA VAL A 171 -9.07 -27.38 -4.28
C VAL A 171 -8.84 -28.88 -4.27
N ASP A 172 -9.88 -29.70 -4.39
CA ASP A 172 -9.82 -31.15 -4.39
C ASP A 172 -9.13 -31.75 -5.63
N GLU A 173 -9.00 -30.96 -6.70
CA GLU A 173 -8.20 -31.34 -7.88
C GLU A 173 -6.70 -31.39 -7.55
N PHE A 174 -6.22 -30.58 -6.61
CA PHE A 174 -4.80 -30.29 -6.35
C PHE A 174 -4.32 -30.73 -4.97
N LYS A 175 -5.13 -30.55 -3.91
CA LYS A 175 -4.72 -30.77 -2.51
C LYS A 175 -4.22 -32.20 -2.30
N GLY A 176 -3.00 -32.31 -1.76
CA GLY A 176 -2.33 -33.60 -1.53
C GLY A 176 -1.74 -34.27 -2.78
N LYS A 177 -1.84 -33.67 -3.97
CA LYS A 177 -1.35 -34.23 -5.23
C LYS A 177 -0.18 -33.42 -5.80
N VAL A 178 -0.24 -32.10 -5.66
CA VAL A 178 0.79 -31.17 -6.14
C VAL A 178 1.05 -30.08 -5.10
N PRO A 179 2.20 -29.40 -5.11
CA PRO A 179 2.45 -28.23 -4.30
C PRO A 179 1.48 -27.09 -4.64
N ILE A 180 0.97 -26.44 -3.61
CA ILE A 180 0.08 -25.29 -3.73
C ILE A 180 0.78 -24.05 -3.15
N VAL A 181 0.76 -22.94 -3.86
CA VAL A 181 1.08 -21.62 -3.32
C VAL A 181 -0.23 -20.84 -3.19
N TYR A 182 -0.75 -20.78 -1.98
CA TYR A 182 -1.99 -20.09 -1.71
C TYR A 182 -1.72 -18.61 -1.36
N THR A 183 -2.35 -17.70 -2.11
CA THR A 183 -2.17 -16.25 -1.95
C THR A 183 -3.45 -15.53 -1.55
N GLY A 184 -4.55 -16.24 -1.37
CA GLY A 184 -5.81 -15.74 -0.81
C GLY A 184 -5.72 -15.51 0.70
N PRO A 185 -6.79 -15.00 1.36
CA PRO A 185 -6.81 -14.78 2.81
C PRO A 185 -6.54 -16.07 3.59
N VAL A 186 -5.56 -16.02 4.51
CA VAL A 186 -5.14 -17.20 5.25
C VAL A 186 -6.24 -17.77 6.16
N ASP A 187 -7.08 -16.93 6.72
CA ASP A 187 -8.23 -17.31 7.54
C ASP A 187 -9.31 -18.02 6.72
N GLU A 188 -9.56 -17.59 5.49
CA GLU A 188 -10.49 -18.26 4.59
C GLU A 188 -10.01 -19.66 4.20
N TYR A 189 -8.70 -19.87 4.00
CA TYR A 189 -8.16 -21.19 3.72
C TYR A 189 -8.53 -22.21 4.82
N PHE A 190 -8.59 -21.78 6.07
CA PHE A 190 -8.96 -22.60 7.21
C PHE A 190 -10.44 -22.47 7.61
N GLY A 191 -11.30 -21.97 6.71
CA GLY A 191 -12.74 -21.83 6.97
C GLY A 191 -13.06 -20.91 8.15
N ASN A 192 -12.21 -19.91 8.41
CA ASN A 192 -12.33 -18.98 9.53
C ASN A 192 -12.36 -19.65 10.91
N SER A 193 -11.75 -20.83 11.08
CA SER A 193 -11.81 -21.66 12.29
C SER A 193 -11.27 -20.98 13.56
N GLU A 194 -10.34 -20.02 13.41
CA GLU A 194 -9.78 -19.22 14.50
C GLU A 194 -10.37 -17.79 14.56
N GLY A 195 -11.41 -17.54 13.76
CA GLY A 195 -12.06 -16.25 13.57
C GLY A 195 -11.45 -15.42 12.45
N ARG A 196 -12.27 -14.56 11.84
CA ARG A 196 -11.84 -13.68 10.73
C ARG A 196 -10.76 -12.71 11.19
N LEU A 197 -9.79 -12.47 10.32
CA LEU A 197 -8.80 -11.40 10.46
C LEU A 197 -9.39 -10.09 9.97
N SER A 198 -9.04 -9.00 10.65
CA SER A 198 -9.67 -7.69 10.40
C SER A 198 -8.95 -6.93 9.28
N TRP A 199 -9.72 -6.41 8.34
CA TRP A 199 -9.21 -5.65 7.21
C TRP A 199 -9.90 -4.28 7.09
N ARG A 200 -9.17 -3.33 6.52
CA ARG A 200 -9.75 -2.11 5.93
C ARG A 200 -10.04 -2.38 4.47
N THR A 201 -11.13 -1.80 3.98
CA THR A 201 -11.44 -1.71 2.55
C THR A 201 -11.55 -0.25 2.12
N VAL A 202 -11.64 -0.01 0.83
CA VAL A 202 -11.87 1.33 0.27
C VAL A 202 -13.02 1.28 -0.74
N ASP A 203 -13.89 2.25 -0.66
CA ASP A 203 -14.88 2.53 -1.69
C ASP A 203 -14.32 3.61 -2.62
N LEU A 204 -14.44 3.37 -3.93
CA LEU A 204 -13.93 4.22 -4.98
C LEU A 204 -15.11 4.78 -5.77
N GLU A 205 -15.42 6.05 -5.52
CA GLU A 205 -16.53 6.75 -6.18
C GLU A 205 -16.01 7.54 -7.38
N GLU A 206 -16.38 7.09 -8.58
CA GLU A 206 -15.99 7.70 -9.84
C GLU A 206 -16.97 8.80 -10.23
N SER A 207 -16.46 9.94 -10.68
CA SER A 207 -17.25 11.01 -11.32
C SER A 207 -16.55 11.56 -12.56
N VAL A 208 -17.37 12.06 -13.48
CA VAL A 208 -16.89 12.76 -14.68
C VAL A 208 -17.15 14.24 -14.49
N GLU A 209 -16.05 15.02 -14.50
CA GLU A 209 -16.11 16.46 -14.34
C GLU A 209 -16.03 17.17 -15.73
N ASP A 210 -16.83 18.22 -15.91
CA ASP A 210 -16.88 19.01 -17.14
C ASP A 210 -15.79 20.10 -17.17
N VAL A 211 -14.56 19.66 -16.96
CA VAL A 211 -13.34 20.50 -16.98
C VAL A 211 -12.19 19.73 -17.62
N ASP A 212 -11.24 20.45 -18.22
CA ASP A 212 -10.05 19.81 -18.80
C ASP A 212 -9.12 19.21 -17.73
N ASP A 213 -9.06 19.81 -16.54
CA ASP A 213 -8.21 19.40 -15.44
C ASP A 213 -8.86 19.82 -14.12
N PHE A 214 -9.01 18.88 -13.19
CA PHE A 214 -9.70 19.12 -11.93
C PHE A 214 -8.76 19.61 -10.83
N GLN A 215 -7.57 19.00 -10.72
CA GLN A 215 -6.69 19.27 -9.58
C GLN A 215 -5.21 19.47 -9.94
N GLY A 216 -4.82 19.37 -11.22
CA GLY A 216 -3.46 19.64 -11.70
C GLY A 216 -2.42 18.58 -11.31
N THR A 217 -2.84 17.44 -10.74
CA THR A 217 -1.97 16.36 -10.28
C THR A 217 -2.74 15.05 -10.15
N GLY A 218 -2.00 13.93 -10.08
CA GLY A 218 -2.62 12.62 -9.95
C GLY A 218 -3.32 12.37 -8.61
N VAL A 219 -2.79 12.89 -7.49
CA VAL A 219 -3.33 12.61 -6.15
C VAL A 219 -3.27 13.84 -5.26
N VAL A 220 -4.41 14.16 -4.64
CA VAL A 220 -4.53 15.14 -3.55
C VAL A 220 -5.17 14.48 -2.35
N ASN A 221 -4.46 14.46 -1.22
CA ASN A 221 -4.99 14.03 0.07
C ASN A 221 -5.78 15.18 0.71
N TYR A 222 -6.90 14.88 1.32
CA TYR A 222 -7.73 15.83 2.03
C TYR A 222 -7.54 15.62 3.54
N ASN A 223 -6.90 16.56 4.21
CA ASN A 223 -6.49 16.41 5.60
C ASN A 223 -7.52 16.96 6.60
N ASP A 224 -8.46 17.80 6.14
CA ASP A 224 -9.54 18.31 6.98
C ASP A 224 -10.48 17.17 7.40
N GLN A 225 -10.91 17.17 8.68
CA GLN A 225 -11.75 16.11 9.24
C GLN A 225 -13.20 16.14 8.76
N ASP A 226 -13.69 17.32 8.37
CA ASP A 226 -15.04 17.54 7.86
C ASP A 226 -15.23 17.07 6.42
N VAL A 227 -14.13 16.76 5.71
CA VAL A 227 -14.17 16.15 4.38
C VAL A 227 -14.26 14.63 4.53
N PRO A 228 -15.29 13.95 3.98
CA PRO A 228 -15.54 12.55 4.28
C PRO A 228 -14.59 11.56 3.58
N PHE A 229 -13.98 11.93 2.47
CA PHE A 229 -13.04 11.10 1.73
C PHE A 229 -11.58 11.38 2.11
N THR A 230 -10.71 10.42 1.86
CA THR A 230 -9.27 10.53 2.18
C THR A 230 -8.50 11.27 1.11
N ARG A 231 -8.83 11.02 -0.17
CA ARG A 231 -8.13 11.63 -1.32
C ARG A 231 -8.99 11.65 -2.57
N ILE A 232 -8.59 12.51 -3.51
CA ILE A 232 -9.06 12.48 -4.89
C ILE A 232 -7.92 12.01 -5.79
N ILE A 233 -8.25 11.11 -6.73
CA ILE A 233 -7.33 10.60 -7.74
C ILE A 233 -7.83 11.08 -9.09
N GLU A 234 -6.94 11.71 -9.89
CA GLU A 234 -7.19 12.09 -11.27
C GLU A 234 -6.23 11.33 -12.19
N PHE A 235 -6.70 10.23 -12.75
CA PHE A 235 -5.86 9.23 -13.43
C PHE A 235 -5.16 9.72 -14.69
N LYS A 236 -5.65 10.76 -15.36
CA LYS A 236 -5.02 11.29 -16.57
C LYS A 236 -3.58 11.77 -16.34
N HIS A 237 -3.27 12.22 -15.11
CA HIS A 237 -1.93 12.67 -14.75
C HIS A 237 -0.91 11.53 -14.56
N PHE A 238 -1.36 10.28 -14.45
CA PHE A 238 -0.46 9.13 -14.36
C PHE A 238 0.20 8.77 -15.69
N HIS A 239 -0.48 9.13 -16.80
CA HIS A 239 -0.01 8.86 -18.16
C HIS A 239 -0.05 10.13 -19.01
N PRO A 240 0.81 11.13 -18.71
CA PRO A 240 0.84 12.40 -19.46
C PRO A 240 1.20 12.18 -20.93
N GLU A 241 1.91 11.11 -21.27
CA GLU A 241 2.22 10.74 -22.65
C GLU A 241 0.96 10.38 -23.47
N ARG A 242 -0.15 10.04 -22.80
CA ARG A 242 -1.45 9.73 -23.42
C ARG A 242 -2.37 10.94 -23.53
N ALA A 243 -1.90 12.14 -23.26
CA ALA A 243 -2.72 13.36 -23.24
C ALA A 243 -3.59 13.56 -24.51
N LYS A 244 -3.10 13.12 -25.68
CA LYS A 244 -3.84 13.19 -26.95
C LYS A 244 -5.07 12.26 -27.02
N THR A 245 -5.19 11.31 -26.13
CA THR A 245 -6.32 10.38 -26.05
C THR A 245 -7.36 10.79 -25.01
N HIS A 246 -7.09 11.84 -24.25
CA HIS A 246 -8.03 12.38 -23.26
C HIS A 246 -9.18 13.11 -23.97
N LEU A 247 -10.40 12.99 -23.42
CA LEU A 247 -11.55 13.72 -23.93
C LEU A 247 -11.40 15.20 -23.59
N PRO A 248 -11.45 16.12 -24.60
CA PRO A 248 -11.41 17.56 -24.34
C PRO A 248 -12.58 18.01 -23.47
N GLY A 249 -12.34 18.93 -22.55
CA GLY A 249 -13.36 19.50 -21.67
C GLY A 249 -13.88 18.55 -20.59
N LYS A 250 -13.27 17.36 -20.44
CA LYS A 250 -13.70 16.37 -19.42
C LYS A 250 -12.52 15.69 -18.76
N THR A 251 -12.72 15.37 -17.49
CA THR A 251 -11.80 14.50 -16.74
C THR A 251 -12.56 13.56 -15.83
N VAL A 252 -11.94 12.44 -15.48
CA VAL A 252 -12.48 11.47 -14.52
C VAL A 252 -11.70 11.60 -13.22
N ILE A 253 -12.41 11.79 -12.13
CA ILE A 253 -11.84 11.78 -10.78
C ILE A 253 -12.44 10.64 -9.97
N VAL A 254 -11.70 10.21 -8.95
CA VAL A 254 -12.14 9.16 -8.02
C VAL A 254 -11.97 9.66 -6.59
N HIS A 255 -13.06 9.70 -5.85
CA HIS A 255 -13.04 9.91 -4.40
C HIS A 255 -12.80 8.59 -3.71
N GLU A 256 -11.84 8.54 -2.80
CA GLU A 256 -11.51 7.35 -2.02
C GLU A 256 -12.02 7.50 -0.58
N TYR A 257 -12.88 6.55 -0.18
CA TYR A 257 -13.41 6.43 1.18
C TYR A 257 -12.86 5.18 1.82
N SER A 258 -12.35 5.27 3.04
CA SER A 258 -11.87 4.11 3.78
C SER A 258 -12.89 3.68 4.83
N ARG A 259 -13.14 2.37 4.94
CA ARG A 259 -14.01 1.79 5.96
C ARG A 259 -13.51 0.44 6.44
N PHE A 260 -14.10 -0.12 7.50
CA PHE A 260 -13.88 -1.50 7.88
C PHE A 260 -14.44 -2.44 6.81
N ALA A 261 -13.69 -3.50 6.50
CA ALA A 261 -14.16 -4.51 5.57
C ALA A 261 -15.24 -5.37 6.24
N GLU A 262 -16.32 -5.60 5.50
CA GLU A 262 -17.38 -6.55 5.84
C GLU A 262 -17.20 -7.84 5.04
N GLU A 263 -18.10 -8.81 5.24
CA GLU A 263 -18.07 -10.06 4.49
C GLU A 263 -18.36 -9.82 3.00
N GLY A 264 -17.46 -10.29 2.14
CA GLY A 264 -17.51 -10.08 0.70
C GLY A 264 -16.79 -8.85 0.18
N ASP A 265 -16.24 -8.02 1.06
CA ASP A 265 -15.43 -6.89 0.66
C ASP A 265 -13.99 -7.29 0.31
N GLU A 266 -13.39 -6.56 -0.63
CA GLU A 266 -11.98 -6.70 -0.95
C GLU A 266 -11.08 -6.26 0.23
N PRO A 267 -10.14 -7.09 0.69
CA PRO A 267 -9.25 -6.77 1.80
C PRO A 267 -8.07 -5.90 1.34
N TYR A 268 -8.07 -4.61 1.71
CA TYR A 268 -7.00 -3.69 1.30
C TYR A 268 -5.86 -3.59 2.31
N TYR A 269 -6.15 -3.33 3.58
CA TYR A 269 -5.11 -3.09 4.60
C TYR A 269 -5.39 -3.93 5.85
N PRO A 270 -4.42 -4.75 6.31
CA PRO A 270 -4.58 -5.49 7.56
C PRO A 270 -4.59 -4.51 8.74
N ILE A 271 -5.57 -4.65 9.64
CA ILE A 271 -5.68 -3.78 10.81
C ILE A 271 -4.64 -4.15 11.87
N ASN A 272 -4.35 -5.45 11.99
CA ASN A 272 -3.28 -5.98 12.82
C ASN A 272 -3.43 -5.62 14.32
N THR A 273 -4.66 -5.73 14.84
CA THR A 273 -4.93 -5.57 16.26
C THR A 273 -4.19 -6.63 17.11
N ALA A 274 -4.19 -6.48 18.43
CA ALA A 274 -3.65 -7.52 19.31
C ALA A 274 -4.42 -8.85 19.16
N GLU A 275 -5.74 -8.78 18.94
CA GLU A 275 -6.58 -9.94 18.67
C GLU A 275 -6.24 -10.59 17.33
N ASP A 276 -6.08 -9.80 16.27
CA ASP A 276 -5.67 -10.30 14.94
C ASP A 276 -4.32 -11.00 15.00
N ARG A 277 -3.35 -10.44 15.72
CA ARG A 277 -2.04 -11.08 15.91
C ARG A 277 -2.16 -12.42 16.62
N ALA A 278 -3.03 -12.51 17.61
CA ALA A 278 -3.28 -13.78 18.32
C ALA A 278 -3.95 -14.82 17.41
N LYS A 279 -4.95 -14.41 16.59
CA LYS A 279 -5.58 -15.28 15.57
C LYS A 279 -4.55 -15.73 14.53
N LEU A 280 -3.75 -14.80 14.00
CA LEU A 280 -2.72 -15.10 13.00
C LEU A 280 -1.70 -16.14 13.51
N LEU A 281 -1.28 -16.05 14.78
CA LEU A 281 -0.39 -17.07 15.36
C LEU A 281 -1.02 -18.44 15.33
N ARG A 282 -2.33 -18.59 15.62
CA ARG A 282 -3.03 -19.87 15.54
C ARG A 282 -3.12 -20.38 14.10
N TYR A 283 -3.43 -19.50 13.13
CA TYR A 283 -3.41 -19.84 11.70
C TYR A 283 -2.03 -20.30 11.23
N ARG A 284 -0.95 -19.68 11.72
CA ARG A 284 0.43 -20.13 11.42
C ARG A 284 0.70 -21.54 11.93
N GLU A 285 0.18 -21.90 13.11
CA GLU A 285 0.31 -23.27 13.62
C GLU A 285 -0.51 -24.29 12.82
N LEU A 286 -1.66 -23.88 12.29
CA LEU A 286 -2.44 -24.70 11.35
C LEU A 286 -1.69 -24.86 10.01
N ALA A 287 -1.15 -23.77 9.47
CA ALA A 287 -0.41 -23.77 8.21
C ALA A 287 0.82 -24.69 8.24
N LYS A 288 1.51 -24.81 9.38
CA LYS A 288 2.62 -25.76 9.56
C LYS A 288 2.21 -27.23 9.40
N LYS A 289 0.92 -27.54 9.55
CA LYS A 289 0.39 -28.91 9.45
C LYS A 289 -0.12 -29.25 8.05
N GLU A 290 -0.20 -28.25 7.16
CA GLU A 290 -0.64 -28.45 5.77
C GLU A 290 0.53 -28.95 4.93
N PRO A 291 0.54 -30.21 4.49
CA PRO A 291 1.59 -30.72 3.61
C PRO A 291 1.44 -30.11 2.23
N MET A 292 2.56 -29.76 1.62
CA MET A 292 2.63 -29.25 0.25
C MET A 292 1.88 -27.94 0.00
N VAL A 293 1.53 -27.17 1.03
CA VAL A 293 0.92 -25.83 0.89
C VAL A 293 1.86 -24.77 1.44
N LEU A 294 2.16 -23.75 0.63
CA LEU A 294 2.88 -22.55 1.02
C LEU A 294 1.90 -21.38 1.02
N PHE A 295 1.95 -20.57 2.06
CA PHE A 295 1.16 -19.36 2.14
C PHE A 295 2.03 -18.16 1.78
N GLY A 296 1.62 -17.36 0.80
CA GLY A 296 2.37 -16.23 0.30
C GLY A 296 1.50 -15.04 -0.07
N GLY A 297 2.15 -13.97 -0.48
CA GLY A 297 1.46 -12.74 -0.86
C GLY A 297 0.85 -12.00 0.33
N ARG A 298 0.20 -10.87 0.02
CA ARG A 298 -0.33 -9.93 1.02
C ARG A 298 -1.44 -10.55 1.88
N LEU A 299 -2.36 -11.30 1.27
CA LEU A 299 -3.50 -11.89 1.96
C LEU A 299 -3.11 -13.17 2.70
N GLY A 300 -2.34 -14.05 2.04
CA GLY A 300 -1.89 -15.32 2.63
C GLY A 300 -0.92 -15.15 3.81
N THR A 301 -0.28 -13.99 3.95
CA THR A 301 0.62 -13.69 5.07
C THR A 301 0.04 -12.70 6.07
N TYR A 302 -1.12 -12.11 5.78
CA TYR A 302 -1.72 -11.02 6.56
C TYR A 302 -0.74 -9.87 6.82
N LYS A 303 -0.02 -9.45 5.77
CA LYS A 303 0.98 -8.37 5.83
C LYS A 303 0.65 -7.28 4.82
N TYR A 304 0.95 -6.04 5.17
CA TYR A 304 1.01 -4.99 4.16
C TYR A 304 2.26 -5.17 3.30
N LEU A 305 2.07 -5.41 2.03
CA LEU A 305 3.15 -5.53 1.04
C LEU A 305 2.88 -4.57 -0.12
N ASP A 306 3.85 -3.75 -0.45
CA ASP A 306 3.86 -3.06 -1.73
C ASP A 306 4.12 -4.06 -2.87
N MET A 307 3.79 -3.70 -4.11
CA MET A 307 3.93 -4.61 -5.26
C MET A 307 5.33 -5.22 -5.37
N HIS A 308 6.38 -4.39 -5.22
CA HIS A 308 7.75 -4.87 -5.28
C HIS A 308 8.10 -5.83 -4.14
N MET A 309 7.53 -5.63 -2.96
CA MET A 309 7.71 -6.53 -1.81
C MET A 309 7.03 -7.88 -2.06
N ALA A 310 5.81 -7.87 -2.61
CA ALA A 310 5.09 -9.09 -2.97
C ALA A 310 5.85 -9.90 -4.02
N ILE A 311 6.37 -9.24 -5.06
CA ILE A 311 7.19 -9.87 -6.11
C ILE A 311 8.50 -10.41 -5.51
N GLY A 312 9.19 -9.62 -4.68
CA GLY A 312 10.42 -10.03 -4.00
C GLY A 312 10.22 -11.24 -3.09
N SER A 313 9.11 -11.28 -2.35
CA SER A 313 8.71 -12.42 -1.52
C SER A 313 8.45 -13.68 -2.37
N ALA A 314 7.73 -13.54 -3.49
CA ALA A 314 7.46 -14.64 -4.41
C ALA A 314 8.76 -15.21 -5.02
N LEU A 315 9.69 -14.34 -5.46
CA LEU A 315 10.99 -14.75 -5.96
C LEU A 315 11.81 -15.47 -4.88
N SER A 316 11.80 -14.96 -3.65
CA SER A 316 12.48 -15.60 -2.51
C SER A 316 11.87 -16.96 -2.18
N MET A 317 10.56 -17.09 -2.16
CA MET A 317 9.85 -18.35 -1.94
C MET A 317 10.21 -19.38 -3.01
N PHE A 318 10.25 -18.96 -4.28
CA PHE A 318 10.66 -19.84 -5.37
C PHE A 318 12.09 -20.35 -5.17
N GLU A 319 13.07 -19.46 -4.94
CA GLU A 319 14.49 -19.84 -4.81
C GLU A 319 14.76 -20.73 -3.59
N ASN A 320 14.11 -20.43 -2.45
CA ASN A 320 14.45 -21.07 -1.19
C ASN A 320 13.59 -22.29 -0.86
N LYS A 321 12.39 -22.42 -1.47
CA LYS A 321 11.44 -23.50 -1.15
C LYS A 321 11.06 -24.34 -2.37
N LEU A 322 10.60 -23.70 -3.46
CA LEU A 322 10.09 -24.44 -4.61
C LEU A 322 11.22 -25.03 -5.49
N ARG A 323 12.25 -24.25 -5.78
CA ARG A 323 13.38 -24.74 -6.60
C ARG A 323 14.06 -25.97 -5.98
N PRO A 324 14.46 -25.99 -4.69
CA PRO A 324 15.02 -27.18 -4.06
C PRO A 324 14.06 -28.39 -4.08
N HIS A 325 12.77 -28.14 -3.89
CA HIS A 325 11.77 -29.20 -3.96
C HIS A 325 11.75 -29.88 -5.34
N PHE A 326 11.63 -29.10 -6.40
CA PHE A 326 11.51 -29.65 -7.75
C PHE A 326 12.82 -30.14 -8.35
N ALA A 327 13.96 -29.50 -8.04
CA ALA A 327 15.25 -29.84 -8.61
C ALA A 327 16.00 -30.93 -7.83
N GLU A 328 15.83 -30.98 -6.51
CA GLU A 328 16.64 -31.78 -5.61
C GLU A 328 15.82 -32.82 -4.80
N GLY A 329 14.48 -32.79 -4.93
CA GLY A 329 13.59 -33.64 -4.13
C GLY A 329 13.53 -33.26 -2.65
N ALA A 330 13.96 -32.04 -2.31
CA ALA A 330 13.88 -31.55 -0.94
C ALA A 330 12.42 -31.58 -0.45
N PRO A 331 12.14 -31.96 0.81
CA PRO A 331 10.80 -31.87 1.34
C PRO A 331 10.32 -30.41 1.24
N LEU A 332 9.13 -30.23 0.69
CA LEU A 332 8.46 -28.93 0.81
C LEU A 332 8.12 -28.81 2.30
N ALA A 333 9.01 -28.17 3.05
CA ALA A 333 8.74 -27.91 4.44
C ALA A 333 7.39 -27.21 4.52
N SER A 334 6.44 -27.81 5.27
CA SER A 334 5.12 -27.24 5.50
C SER A 334 5.34 -25.76 5.84
N GLY A 335 5.05 -24.91 4.84
CA GLY A 335 5.47 -23.53 4.92
C GLY A 335 4.57 -22.85 5.90
N GLY A 336 5.08 -22.52 7.04
CA GLY A 336 4.44 -21.49 7.85
C GLY A 336 4.17 -20.26 6.96
N VAL A 337 3.18 -19.52 7.31
CA VAL A 337 3.02 -18.15 6.83
C VAL A 337 4.36 -17.44 7.04
N ASP A 338 5.04 -16.97 6.00
CA ASP A 338 6.39 -16.37 6.10
C ASP A 338 6.45 -15.35 7.24
N GLU A 339 7.40 -15.54 8.15
CA GLU A 339 7.66 -14.65 9.28
C GLU A 339 8.29 -13.33 8.85
#